data_ceb791bae7aa1fac23b9e2e272b41f41
#
_entry.id   ceb791bae7aa1fac23b9e2e272b41f41
#
_cell.length_a   1.000
_cell.length_b   1.000
_cell.length_c   1.000
_cell.angle_alpha   90.00
_cell.angle_beta   90.00
_cell.angle_gamma   90.00
#
_symmetry.space_group_name_H-M   'P 1'
#
loop_
_entity.id
_entity.type
_entity.pdbx_description
1 polymer ?
#
loop_
_entity_poly.entity_id
_entity_poly.type
_entity_poly.pdbx_seq_one_letter_code
_entity_poly.pdbx_strand_id
1 'polypeptide(L)'
;MFWSRVKASDAQSRLACSNLQQRYLDGAQLRLGIEAVLADLVWDNERTDATEDALADLAGLIGLVSQRPERDFGRGSDVLWALNDGKYAVIEAKSGATGAKIWKKDINQLAGSVNWCKGEYGSEAIVIPLMMHPVIIVERSGTPPSGTRILNGEKLEALKTAVLAYATALVHQDAYRNQGKIAEQLSQQKLLAGDIINTYSIACRRET
;
A
#
# COMPACT_ATOMS: atom_id res chain seq x y z
N MET A 1 -25.39 6.19 2.65
CA MET A 1 -24.32 5.25 3.05
C MET A 1 -23.41 6.01 4.03
N PHE A 2 -23.29 5.56 5.25
CA PHE A 2 -22.45 6.26 6.23
C PHE A 2 -20.99 5.93 5.92
N TRP A 3 -20.22 6.95 5.56
CA TRP A 3 -18.79 6.84 5.37
C TRP A 3 -18.10 6.56 6.72
N SER A 4 -17.30 5.52 6.80
CA SER A 4 -16.58 5.16 8.02
C SER A 4 -15.08 5.35 7.79
N ARG A 5 -14.47 6.20 8.61
CA ARG A 5 -13.03 6.44 8.57
C ARG A 5 -12.27 5.22 9.03
N VAL A 6 -11.25 4.81 8.26
CA VAL A 6 -10.34 3.76 8.71
C VAL A 6 -9.42 4.29 9.81
N LYS A 7 -9.09 3.39 10.75
CA LYS A 7 -8.11 3.63 11.81
C LYS A 7 -7.11 2.48 11.80
N ALA A 8 -5.85 2.79 12.12
CA ALA A 8 -4.84 1.76 12.31
C ALA A 8 -5.21 0.84 13.47
N SER A 9 -4.77 -0.41 13.40
CA SER A 9 -4.89 -1.35 14.49
C SER A 9 -3.82 -1.07 15.54
N ASP A 10 -4.19 -1.18 16.84
CA ASP A 10 -3.25 -1.04 17.96
C ASP A 10 -2.14 -2.10 17.94
N ALA A 11 -2.36 -3.22 17.27
CA ALA A 11 -1.38 -4.28 17.11
C ALA A 11 -1.47 -4.87 15.69
N GLN A 12 -0.59 -4.43 14.81
CA GLN A 12 -0.54 -4.88 13.41
C GLN A 12 -0.47 -6.41 13.28
N SER A 13 0.37 -7.08 14.07
CA SER A 13 0.50 -8.54 14.04
C SER A 13 -0.76 -9.28 14.48
N ARG A 14 -1.56 -8.70 15.39
CA ARG A 14 -2.84 -9.28 15.82
C ARG A 14 -3.86 -9.21 14.67
N LEU A 15 -3.94 -8.06 14.00
CA LEU A 15 -4.84 -7.90 12.88
C LEU A 15 -4.42 -8.81 11.71
N ALA A 16 -3.12 -8.89 11.39
CA ALA A 16 -2.61 -9.83 10.39
C ALA A 16 -2.99 -11.27 10.73
N CYS A 17 -2.77 -11.69 11.98
CA CYS A 17 -3.12 -13.04 12.44
C CYS A 17 -4.61 -13.33 12.26
N SER A 18 -5.48 -12.41 12.67
CA SER A 18 -6.92 -12.54 12.49
C SER A 18 -7.33 -12.65 11.03
N ASN A 19 -6.82 -11.74 10.18
CA ASN A 19 -7.14 -11.71 8.76
C ASN A 19 -6.69 -12.98 8.04
N LEU A 20 -5.47 -13.46 8.32
CA LEU A 20 -4.93 -14.66 7.68
C LEU A 20 -5.72 -15.91 8.08
N GLN A 21 -6.09 -16.05 9.37
CA GLN A 21 -6.91 -17.17 9.85
C GLN A 21 -8.34 -17.16 9.30
N GLN A 22 -8.91 -15.96 9.07
CA GLN A 22 -10.24 -15.84 8.49
C GLN A 22 -10.26 -16.16 6.98
N ARG A 23 -9.17 -15.84 6.27
CA ARG A 23 -9.08 -16.00 4.81
C ARG A 23 -8.62 -17.40 4.39
N TYR A 24 -7.77 -18.06 5.19
CA TYR A 24 -7.08 -19.28 4.78
C TYR A 24 -7.24 -20.41 5.78
N LEU A 25 -7.62 -21.57 5.28
CA LEU A 25 -7.83 -22.77 6.11
C LEU A 25 -6.51 -23.45 6.48
N ASP A 26 -5.51 -23.37 5.59
CA ASP A 26 -4.20 -23.98 5.75
C ASP A 26 -3.09 -23.14 5.09
N GLY A 27 -1.84 -23.56 5.32
CA GLY A 27 -0.68 -22.88 4.77
C GLY A 27 -0.58 -22.90 3.24
N ALA A 28 -1.10 -23.94 2.58
CA ALA A 28 -1.09 -24.02 1.12
C ALA A 28 -2.03 -22.97 0.50
N GLN A 29 -3.22 -22.82 1.06
CA GLN A 29 -4.16 -21.77 0.66
C GLN A 29 -3.61 -20.38 0.95
N LEU A 30 -2.97 -20.18 2.11
CA LEU A 30 -2.28 -18.93 2.44
C LEU A 30 -1.28 -18.54 1.36
N ARG A 31 -0.40 -19.47 0.99
CA ARG A 31 0.63 -19.22 0.00
C ARG A 31 0.03 -18.86 -1.37
N LEU A 32 -0.88 -19.69 -1.86
CA LEU A 32 -1.55 -19.47 -3.14
C LEU A 32 -2.33 -18.16 -3.16
N GLY A 33 -3.01 -17.81 -2.08
CA GLY A 33 -3.76 -16.56 -1.98
C GLY A 33 -2.85 -15.32 -1.99
N ILE A 34 -1.71 -15.37 -1.30
CA ILE A 34 -0.73 -14.28 -1.33
C ILE A 34 -0.08 -14.19 -2.72
N GLU A 35 0.30 -15.31 -3.33
CA GLU A 35 0.86 -15.32 -4.70
C GLU A 35 -0.14 -14.73 -5.71
N ALA A 36 -1.44 -14.99 -5.58
CA ALA A 36 -2.47 -14.41 -6.42
C ALA A 36 -2.53 -12.88 -6.27
N VAL A 37 -2.54 -12.36 -5.03
CA VAL A 37 -2.51 -10.90 -4.78
C VAL A 37 -1.25 -10.27 -5.39
N LEU A 38 -0.09 -10.91 -5.22
CA LEU A 38 1.17 -10.39 -5.79
C LEU A 38 1.20 -10.46 -7.32
N ALA A 39 0.49 -11.40 -7.95
CA ALA A 39 0.37 -11.51 -9.40
C ALA A 39 -0.47 -10.38 -10.01
N ASP A 40 -1.34 -9.73 -9.24
CA ASP A 40 -2.13 -8.58 -9.68
C ASP A 40 -1.41 -7.24 -9.52
N LEU A 41 -0.30 -7.19 -8.78
CA LEU A 41 0.58 -6.03 -8.69
C LEU A 41 1.49 -5.95 -9.92
N VAL A 42 0.96 -5.39 -11.01
CA VAL A 42 1.62 -5.36 -12.33
C VAL A 42 1.58 -3.96 -12.96
N TRP A 43 2.47 -3.75 -13.93
CA TRP A 43 2.49 -2.56 -14.78
C TRP A 43 1.67 -2.83 -16.03
N ASP A 44 0.35 -2.69 -15.92
CA ASP A 44 -0.60 -3.00 -17.00
C ASP A 44 -1.80 -2.06 -16.93
N ASN A 45 -2.05 -1.36 -18.03
CA ASN A 45 -3.17 -0.41 -18.12
C ASN A 45 -4.54 -1.09 -18.09
N GLU A 46 -4.65 -2.33 -18.57
CA GLU A 46 -5.91 -3.08 -18.59
C GLU A 46 -6.25 -3.68 -17.22
N ARG A 47 -5.27 -3.71 -16.30
CA ARG A 47 -5.40 -4.31 -14.96
C ARG A 47 -5.34 -3.30 -13.81
N THR A 48 -5.61 -2.02 -14.09
CA THR A 48 -5.50 -0.95 -13.08
C THR A 48 -6.37 -1.25 -11.85
N ASP A 49 -7.62 -1.61 -12.04
CA ASP A 49 -8.55 -1.91 -10.93
C ASP A 49 -8.09 -3.14 -10.11
N ALA A 50 -7.60 -4.19 -10.78
CA ALA A 50 -7.02 -5.36 -10.11
C ALA A 50 -5.76 -5.00 -9.30
N THR A 51 -4.91 -4.12 -9.83
CA THR A 51 -3.71 -3.63 -9.12
C THR A 51 -4.07 -2.81 -7.88
N GLU A 52 -5.10 -1.99 -7.96
CA GLU A 52 -5.59 -1.23 -6.81
C GLU A 52 -6.23 -2.13 -5.75
N ASP A 53 -7.01 -3.15 -6.16
CA ASP A 53 -7.54 -4.17 -5.24
C ASP A 53 -6.40 -4.95 -4.58
N ALA A 54 -5.38 -5.33 -5.33
CA ALA A 54 -4.21 -6.02 -4.81
C ALA A 54 -3.42 -5.17 -3.79
N LEU A 55 -3.28 -3.86 -4.02
CA LEU A 55 -2.68 -2.94 -3.04
C LEU A 55 -3.51 -2.86 -1.75
N ALA A 56 -4.85 -2.81 -1.88
CA ALA A 56 -5.73 -2.81 -0.72
C ALA A 56 -5.69 -4.13 0.05
N ASP A 57 -5.69 -5.25 -0.65
CA ASP A 57 -5.61 -6.60 -0.09
C ASP A 57 -4.27 -6.87 0.60
N LEU A 58 -3.17 -6.43 -0.02
CA LEU A 58 -1.83 -6.52 0.56
C LEU A 58 -1.78 -5.91 1.97
N ALA A 59 -2.39 -4.75 2.16
CA ALA A 59 -2.49 -4.12 3.49
C ALA A 59 -3.11 -5.08 4.52
N GLY A 60 -4.24 -5.70 4.17
CA GLY A 60 -4.92 -6.66 5.04
C GLY A 60 -4.07 -7.89 5.38
N LEU A 61 -3.30 -8.40 4.42
CA LEU A 61 -2.40 -9.56 4.61
C LEU A 61 -1.28 -9.28 5.61
N ILE A 62 -0.80 -8.05 5.67
CA ILE A 62 0.24 -7.63 6.61
C ILE A 62 -0.32 -6.93 7.86
N GLY A 63 -1.65 -6.90 8.04
CA GLY A 63 -2.31 -6.35 9.22
C GLY A 63 -2.43 -4.84 9.27
N LEU A 64 -2.44 -4.19 8.13
CA LEU A 64 -2.86 -2.79 7.98
C LEU A 64 -4.34 -2.72 7.65
N VAL A 65 -4.97 -1.59 7.97
CA VAL A 65 -6.35 -1.30 7.55
C VAL A 65 -6.31 -0.50 6.27
N SER A 66 -7.11 -0.89 5.27
CA SER A 66 -7.15 -0.26 3.96
C SER A 66 -8.58 0.06 3.53
N GLN A 67 -8.70 1.04 2.63
CA GLN A 67 -9.92 1.37 1.88
C GLN A 67 -9.56 1.74 0.45
N ARG A 68 -10.55 1.70 -0.43
CA ARG A 68 -10.49 2.26 -1.79
C ARG A 68 -11.46 3.47 -1.90
N PRO A 69 -11.09 4.66 -1.38
CA PRO A 69 -12.02 5.77 -1.22
C PRO A 69 -12.66 6.25 -2.52
N GLU A 70 -11.91 6.31 -3.62
CA GLU A 70 -12.45 6.72 -4.92
C GLU A 70 -13.54 5.73 -5.39
N ARG A 71 -13.28 4.43 -5.34
CA ARG A 71 -14.26 3.40 -5.71
C ARG A 71 -15.46 3.37 -4.78
N ASP A 72 -15.20 3.41 -3.46
CA ASP A 72 -16.24 3.14 -2.47
C ASP A 72 -17.12 4.37 -2.22
N PHE A 73 -16.61 5.59 -2.43
CA PHE A 73 -17.27 6.85 -2.08
C PHE A 73 -17.27 7.88 -3.21
N GLY A 74 -16.68 7.58 -4.38
CA GLY A 74 -16.57 8.47 -5.53
C GLY A 74 -15.63 9.66 -5.32
N ARG A 75 -14.74 9.60 -4.33
CA ARG A 75 -13.76 10.66 -4.01
C ARG A 75 -12.63 10.14 -3.16
N GLY A 76 -11.48 10.75 -3.25
CA GLY A 76 -10.29 10.40 -2.47
C GLY A 76 -9.24 9.72 -3.34
N SER A 77 -8.39 8.93 -2.72
CA SER A 77 -7.34 8.19 -3.40
C SER A 77 -7.81 6.84 -3.94
N ASP A 78 -7.07 6.29 -4.88
CA ASP A 78 -7.27 4.92 -5.38
C ASP A 78 -7.22 3.93 -4.21
N VAL A 79 -6.21 4.07 -3.34
CA VAL A 79 -6.06 3.26 -2.11
C VAL A 79 -5.60 4.14 -0.94
N LEU A 80 -6.11 3.84 0.25
CA LEU A 80 -5.71 4.47 1.50
C LEU A 80 -5.28 3.39 2.50
N TRP A 81 -4.06 3.50 3.04
CA TRP A 81 -3.61 2.66 4.15
C TRP A 81 -3.55 3.46 5.44
N ALA A 82 -4.22 2.97 6.48
CA ALA A 82 -4.00 3.46 7.85
C ALA A 82 -2.77 2.74 8.43
N LEU A 83 -1.71 3.48 8.69
CA LEU A 83 -0.44 2.95 9.17
C LEU A 83 -0.42 2.83 10.70
N ASN A 84 -0.17 3.93 11.40
CA ASN A 84 -0.20 4.01 12.87
C ASN A 84 -0.38 5.48 13.29
N ASP A 85 -0.78 5.72 14.54
CA ASP A 85 -0.81 7.03 15.19
C ASP A 85 -1.30 8.20 14.32
N GLY A 86 -2.42 8.01 13.63
CA GLY A 86 -2.97 9.03 12.74
C GLY A 86 -2.17 9.23 11.44
N LYS A 87 -1.29 8.31 11.08
CA LYS A 87 -0.57 8.30 9.80
C LYS A 87 -1.32 7.51 8.75
N TYR A 88 -1.37 8.08 7.56
CA TYR A 88 -2.05 7.50 6.41
C TYR A 88 -1.14 7.57 5.18
N ALA A 89 -1.03 6.46 4.43
CA ALA A 89 -0.50 6.49 3.08
C ALA A 89 -1.65 6.69 2.10
N VAL A 90 -1.63 7.82 1.40
CA VAL A 90 -2.55 8.15 0.31
C VAL A 90 -1.91 7.70 -0.98
N ILE A 91 -2.48 6.69 -1.62
CA ILE A 91 -1.86 5.97 -2.73
C ILE A 91 -2.64 6.22 -4.02
N GLU A 92 -1.93 6.72 -5.04
CA GLU A 92 -2.38 6.80 -6.42
C GLU A 92 -1.64 5.77 -7.26
N ALA A 93 -2.36 4.88 -7.91
CA ALA A 93 -1.81 3.83 -8.75
C ALA A 93 -1.82 4.23 -10.23
N LYS A 94 -0.66 4.34 -10.83
CA LYS A 94 -0.46 4.65 -12.25
C LYS A 94 0.19 3.47 -12.96
N SER A 95 -0.40 2.29 -12.76
CA SER A 95 0.09 1.01 -13.30
C SER A 95 0.19 0.97 -14.83
N GLY A 96 -0.65 1.75 -15.52
CA GLY A 96 -0.62 1.89 -16.99
C GLY A 96 0.30 3.02 -17.51
N ALA A 97 1.09 3.66 -16.64
CA ALA A 97 1.96 4.75 -17.07
C ALA A 97 3.14 4.22 -17.91
N THR A 98 3.32 4.77 -19.12
CA THR A 98 4.40 4.42 -20.06
C THR A 98 5.38 5.57 -20.31
N GLY A 99 5.12 6.76 -19.74
CA GLY A 99 5.91 7.96 -19.96
C GLY A 99 7.25 7.94 -19.23
N ALA A 100 8.22 8.70 -19.76
CA ALA A 100 9.53 8.90 -19.12
C ALA A 100 9.48 9.79 -17.85
N LYS A 101 8.33 10.38 -17.55
CA LYS A 101 8.11 11.33 -16.45
C LYS A 101 6.75 11.12 -15.82
N ILE A 102 6.63 11.54 -14.58
CA ILE A 102 5.34 11.70 -13.88
C ILE A 102 4.75 13.04 -14.33
N TRP A 103 3.61 12.99 -14.99
CA TRP A 103 2.98 14.19 -15.55
C TRP A 103 2.33 15.04 -14.46
N LYS A 104 2.24 16.35 -14.70
CA LYS A 104 1.57 17.31 -13.81
C LYS A 104 0.16 16.88 -13.45
N LYS A 105 -0.60 16.30 -14.38
CA LYS A 105 -1.97 15.81 -14.11
C LYS A 105 -2.01 14.76 -12.99
N ASP A 106 -1.04 13.81 -12.99
CA ASP A 106 -0.97 12.74 -12.00
C ASP A 106 -0.54 13.27 -10.63
N ILE A 107 0.38 14.25 -10.63
CA ILE A 107 0.78 14.98 -9.41
C ILE A 107 -0.38 15.78 -8.83
N ASN A 108 -1.20 16.42 -9.68
CA ASN A 108 -2.37 17.17 -9.22
C ASN A 108 -3.45 16.25 -8.66
N GLN A 109 -3.64 15.04 -9.21
CA GLN A 109 -4.53 14.03 -8.66
C GLN A 109 -4.05 13.62 -7.27
N LEU A 110 -2.77 13.26 -7.10
CA LEU A 110 -2.19 12.93 -5.79
C LEU A 110 -2.36 14.08 -4.79
N ALA A 111 -2.15 15.32 -5.21
CA ALA A 111 -2.34 16.50 -4.35
C ALA A 111 -3.81 16.67 -3.93
N GLY A 112 -4.75 16.41 -4.83
CA GLY A 112 -6.18 16.40 -4.54
C GLY A 112 -6.55 15.34 -3.49
N SER A 113 -6.03 14.13 -3.63
CA SER A 113 -6.26 13.02 -2.70
C SER A 113 -5.63 13.27 -1.32
N VAL A 114 -4.47 13.93 -1.27
CA VAL A 114 -3.86 14.38 0.00
C VAL A 114 -4.74 15.41 0.69
N ASN A 115 -5.25 16.40 -0.06
CA ASN A 115 -6.15 17.42 0.49
C ASN A 115 -7.47 16.81 0.98
N TRP A 116 -8.03 15.88 0.21
CA TRP A 116 -9.20 15.12 0.64
C TRP A 116 -8.94 14.38 1.96
N CYS A 117 -7.83 13.65 2.06
CA CYS A 117 -7.49 12.91 3.28
C CYS A 117 -7.38 13.83 4.50
N LYS A 118 -6.69 14.97 4.37
CA LYS A 118 -6.59 15.98 5.44
C LYS A 118 -7.96 16.56 5.82
N GLY A 119 -8.84 16.80 4.84
CA GLY A 119 -10.20 17.27 5.08
C GLY A 119 -11.03 16.27 5.86
N GLU A 120 -10.92 14.98 5.53
CA GLU A 120 -11.71 13.92 6.15
C GLU A 120 -11.14 13.47 7.52
N TYR A 121 -9.83 13.38 7.67
CA TYR A 121 -9.18 12.84 8.88
C TYR A 121 -8.70 13.92 9.86
N GLY A 122 -8.79 15.19 9.46
CA GLY A 122 -8.40 16.35 10.25
C GLY A 122 -6.98 16.85 9.94
N SER A 123 -6.71 18.10 10.34
CA SER A 123 -5.43 18.77 10.10
C SER A 123 -4.24 18.07 10.75
N GLU A 124 -4.48 17.34 11.84
CA GLU A 124 -3.45 16.61 12.60
C GLU A 124 -3.06 15.28 11.94
N ALA A 125 -3.81 14.83 10.91
CA ALA A 125 -3.47 13.61 10.18
C ALA A 125 -2.13 13.76 9.46
N ILE A 126 -1.22 12.84 9.71
CA ILE A 126 0.06 12.75 9.01
C ILE A 126 -0.16 11.99 7.71
N VAL A 127 -0.17 12.69 6.61
CA VAL A 127 -0.42 12.11 5.28
C VAL A 127 0.90 11.91 4.55
N ILE A 128 1.15 10.69 4.12
CA ILE A 128 2.28 10.31 3.27
C ILE A 128 1.75 10.13 1.84
N PRO A 129 2.06 11.04 0.92
CA PRO A 129 1.69 10.90 -0.48
C PRO A 129 2.54 9.79 -1.12
N LEU A 130 1.91 8.75 -1.64
CA LEU A 130 2.58 7.63 -2.31
C LEU A 130 1.99 7.46 -3.72
N MET A 131 2.83 7.38 -4.72
CA MET A 131 2.40 7.06 -6.08
C MET A 131 3.07 5.75 -6.53
N MET A 132 2.29 4.80 -7.01
CA MET A 132 2.81 3.67 -7.78
C MET A 132 3.03 4.15 -9.22
N HIS A 133 4.28 4.24 -9.64
CA HIS A 133 4.64 4.76 -10.96
C HIS A 133 6.00 4.20 -11.41
N PRO A 134 6.18 3.78 -12.70
CA PRO A 134 7.42 3.17 -13.14
C PRO A 134 8.65 4.09 -13.05
N VAL A 135 8.46 5.41 -13.13
CA VAL A 135 9.54 6.40 -13.03
C VAL A 135 9.39 7.30 -11.82
N ILE A 136 10.48 7.99 -11.45
CA ILE A 136 10.55 8.85 -10.25
C ILE A 136 10.70 10.34 -10.58
N ILE A 137 10.86 10.68 -11.87
CA ILE A 137 11.11 12.05 -12.32
C ILE A 137 9.78 12.73 -12.58
N VAL A 138 9.52 13.81 -11.85
CA VAL A 138 8.34 14.65 -12.01
C VAL A 138 8.62 15.71 -13.07
N GLU A 139 7.68 15.89 -13.98
CA GLU A 139 7.67 16.97 -14.97
C GLU A 139 7.95 18.33 -14.31
N ARG A 140 8.72 19.20 -14.98
CA ARG A 140 9.15 20.50 -14.45
C ARG A 140 8.00 21.39 -13.97
N SER A 141 6.85 21.32 -14.65
CA SER A 141 5.64 22.07 -14.30
C SER A 141 4.84 21.46 -13.15
N GLY A 142 5.17 20.25 -12.70
CA GLY A 142 4.52 19.54 -11.61
C GLY A 142 5.04 20.00 -10.24
N THR A 143 4.13 20.13 -9.26
CA THR A 143 4.49 20.47 -7.88
C THR A 143 4.00 19.33 -6.97
N PRO A 144 4.85 18.34 -6.68
CA PRO A 144 4.44 17.22 -5.84
C PRO A 144 4.19 17.68 -4.39
N PRO A 145 3.21 17.11 -3.69
CA PRO A 145 3.04 17.32 -2.26
C PRO A 145 4.33 17.02 -1.51
N SER A 146 4.55 17.72 -0.40
CA SER A 146 5.74 17.49 0.43
C SER A 146 5.80 16.05 0.90
N GLY A 147 6.99 15.44 0.83
CA GLY A 147 7.19 14.06 1.25
C GLY A 147 6.69 13.01 0.25
N THR A 148 6.36 13.39 -1.00
CA THR A 148 5.92 12.44 -2.04
C THR A 148 6.95 11.35 -2.27
N ARG A 149 6.47 10.11 -2.21
CA ARG A 149 7.26 8.91 -2.44
C ARG A 149 6.71 8.13 -3.63
N ILE A 150 7.57 7.38 -4.26
CA ILE A 150 7.25 6.58 -5.45
C ILE A 150 7.54 5.10 -5.16
N LEU A 151 6.54 4.27 -5.35
CA LEU A 151 6.68 2.81 -5.47
C LEU A 151 6.95 2.52 -6.95
N ASN A 152 8.24 2.49 -7.33
CA ASN A 152 8.65 2.20 -8.70
C ASN A 152 8.85 0.70 -8.94
N GLY A 153 9.23 0.30 -10.15
CA GLY A 153 9.38 -1.11 -10.51
C GLY A 153 10.35 -1.88 -9.60
N GLU A 154 11.52 -1.31 -9.30
CA GLU A 154 12.49 -1.91 -8.38
C GLU A 154 11.90 -2.11 -6.97
N LYS A 155 11.24 -1.08 -6.45
CA LYS A 155 10.65 -1.09 -5.11
C LYS A 155 9.42 -2.01 -5.02
N LEU A 156 8.64 -2.10 -6.10
CA LEU A 156 7.52 -3.04 -6.18
C LEU A 156 8.03 -4.50 -6.13
N GLU A 157 9.05 -4.84 -6.92
CA GLU A 157 9.62 -6.19 -6.89
C GLU A 157 10.27 -6.52 -5.55
N ALA A 158 10.93 -5.57 -4.90
CA ALA A 158 11.46 -5.74 -3.56
C ALA A 158 10.33 -5.98 -2.53
N LEU A 159 9.22 -5.24 -2.61
CA LEU A 159 8.04 -5.45 -1.77
C LEU A 159 7.41 -6.83 -2.01
N LYS A 160 7.22 -7.23 -3.26
CA LYS A 160 6.69 -8.56 -3.61
C LYS A 160 7.58 -9.67 -3.05
N THR A 161 8.88 -9.55 -3.19
CA THR A 161 9.86 -10.51 -2.64
C THR A 161 9.74 -10.63 -1.12
N ALA A 162 9.64 -9.51 -0.42
CA ALA A 162 9.49 -9.48 1.03
C ALA A 162 8.18 -10.11 1.50
N VAL A 163 7.07 -9.82 0.81
CA VAL A 163 5.76 -10.40 1.13
C VAL A 163 5.74 -11.91 0.85
N LEU A 164 6.39 -12.37 -0.22
CA LEU A 164 6.53 -13.79 -0.51
C LEU A 164 7.39 -14.51 0.54
N ALA A 165 8.47 -13.89 1.00
CA ALA A 165 9.30 -14.41 2.09
C ALA A 165 8.52 -14.49 3.40
N TYR A 166 7.74 -13.44 3.74
CA TYR A 166 6.80 -13.44 4.85
C TYR A 166 5.80 -14.60 4.76
N ALA A 167 5.14 -14.77 3.62
CA ALA A 167 4.21 -15.88 3.39
C ALA A 167 4.88 -17.24 3.57
N THR A 168 6.05 -17.44 2.96
CA THR A 168 6.81 -18.70 3.02
C THR A 168 7.16 -19.07 4.46
N ALA A 169 7.61 -18.11 5.27
CA ALA A 169 7.92 -18.36 6.68
C ALA A 169 6.67 -18.70 7.51
N LEU A 170 5.52 -18.11 7.18
CA LEU A 170 4.27 -18.33 7.91
C LEU A 170 3.56 -19.64 7.55
N VAL A 171 3.84 -20.23 6.41
CA VAL A 171 3.32 -21.55 6.02
C VAL A 171 3.92 -22.66 6.89
N HIS A 172 5.18 -22.50 7.31
CA HIS A 172 5.84 -23.53 8.09
C HIS A 172 5.20 -23.69 9.46
N GLN A 173 4.75 -24.92 9.78
CA GLN A 173 4.07 -25.28 11.02
C GLN A 173 2.87 -24.37 11.37
N ASP A 174 2.13 -23.92 10.36
CA ASP A 174 0.97 -23.03 10.52
C ASP A 174 1.27 -21.75 11.34
N ALA A 175 2.51 -21.22 11.17
CA ALA A 175 2.98 -20.06 11.92
C ALA A 175 2.09 -18.79 11.72
N TYR A 176 1.29 -18.74 10.64
CA TYR A 176 0.29 -17.70 10.42
C TYR A 176 -0.82 -17.64 11.49
N ARG A 177 -0.95 -18.68 12.31
CA ARG A 177 -1.86 -18.74 13.49
C ARG A 177 -1.20 -18.20 14.75
N ASN A 178 0.09 -17.85 14.70
CA ASN A 178 0.84 -17.39 15.85
C ASN A 178 1.21 -15.92 15.70
N GLN A 179 0.57 -15.05 16.50
CA GLN A 179 0.79 -13.60 16.48
C GLN A 179 2.27 -13.22 16.69
N GLY A 180 3.00 -13.94 17.56
CA GLY A 180 4.43 -13.67 17.82
C GLY A 180 5.29 -13.95 16.58
N LYS A 181 5.02 -15.06 15.88
CA LYS A 181 5.71 -15.39 14.62
C LYS A 181 5.40 -14.39 13.52
N ILE A 182 4.17 -13.95 13.43
CA ILE A 182 3.78 -12.88 12.50
C ILE A 182 4.53 -11.58 12.82
N ALA A 183 4.59 -11.17 14.09
CA ALA A 183 5.32 -9.96 14.50
C ALA A 183 6.82 -10.05 14.14
N GLU A 184 7.43 -11.20 14.38
CA GLU A 184 8.83 -11.48 14.01
C GLU A 184 9.04 -11.31 12.49
N GLN A 185 8.18 -11.93 11.67
CA GLN A 185 8.29 -11.89 10.21
C GLN A 185 7.98 -10.49 9.63
N LEU A 186 6.98 -9.77 10.15
CA LEU A 186 6.71 -8.39 9.76
C LEU A 186 7.94 -7.49 10.00
N SER A 187 8.59 -7.65 11.14
CA SER A 187 9.81 -6.90 11.49
C SER A 187 10.99 -7.29 10.59
N GLN A 188 11.23 -8.59 10.43
CA GLN A 188 12.32 -9.11 9.61
C GLN A 188 12.23 -8.66 8.15
N GLN A 189 11.04 -8.69 7.59
CA GLN A 189 10.77 -8.29 6.20
C GLN A 189 10.50 -6.78 6.05
N LYS A 190 10.66 -5.96 7.11
CA LYS A 190 10.39 -4.51 7.06
C LYS A 190 8.96 -4.15 6.57
N LEU A 191 7.98 -5.00 6.91
CA LEU A 191 6.58 -4.82 6.57
C LEU A 191 5.77 -4.14 7.69
N LEU A 192 6.42 -3.73 8.79
CA LEU A 192 5.77 -2.94 9.82
C LEU A 192 5.33 -1.57 9.29
N ALA A 193 4.23 -1.05 9.81
CA ALA A 193 3.67 0.25 9.43
C ALA A 193 4.68 1.41 9.51
N GLY A 194 5.65 1.32 10.44
CA GLY A 194 6.72 2.31 10.58
C GLY A 194 7.80 2.23 9.50
N ASP A 195 7.99 1.07 8.88
CA ASP A 195 9.11 0.77 7.99
C ASP A 195 8.72 0.70 6.51
N ILE A 196 7.54 0.14 6.22
CA ILE A 196 7.14 -0.30 4.88
C ILE A 196 7.26 0.80 3.81
N ILE A 197 6.77 2.00 4.11
CA ILE A 197 6.80 3.10 3.12
C ILE A 197 8.25 3.51 2.84
N ASN A 198 9.08 3.67 3.86
CA ASN A 198 10.47 4.09 3.69
C ASN A 198 11.32 3.03 3.00
N THR A 199 11.06 1.75 3.28
CA THR A 199 11.82 0.63 2.71
C THR A 199 11.45 0.40 1.24
N TYR A 200 10.15 0.39 0.95
CA TYR A 200 9.63 -0.02 -0.37
C TYR A 200 9.18 1.15 -1.24
N SER A 201 9.68 2.34 -0.99
CA SER A 201 9.49 3.47 -1.89
C SER A 201 10.72 4.38 -1.91
N ILE A 202 10.78 5.28 -2.87
CA ILE A 202 11.86 6.24 -3.06
C ILE A 202 11.27 7.65 -3.18
N ALA A 203 12.02 8.68 -2.78
CA ALA A 203 11.59 10.06 -2.98
C ALA A 203 11.49 10.39 -4.47
N CYS A 204 10.45 11.12 -4.88
CA CYS A 204 10.39 11.64 -6.24
C CYS A 204 11.50 12.68 -6.49
N ARG A 205 11.87 12.86 -7.74
CA ARG A 205 12.84 13.89 -8.17
C ARG A 205 12.16 14.84 -9.14
N ARG A 206 12.49 16.11 -9.06
CA ARG A 206 12.08 17.06 -10.10
C ARG A 206 13.00 16.97 -11.29
N GLU A 207 12.43 17.17 -12.46
CA GLU A 207 13.20 17.43 -13.68
C GLU A 207 14.02 18.71 -13.49
N THR A 208 15.30 18.66 -13.78
CA THR A 208 16.23 19.81 -13.75
C THR A 208 16.03 20.71 -14.96
#